data_3e98ba10c988d5596cb9b7499f6c6087
#
_entry.id   3e98ba10c988d5596cb9b7499f6c6087
#
_cell.length_a   1.000
_cell.length_b   1.000
_cell.length_c   1.000
_cell.angle_alpha   90.00
_cell.angle_beta   90.00
_cell.angle_gamma   90.00
#
_symmetry.space_group_name_H-M   'P 1'
#
loop_
_entity.id
_entity.type
_entity.pdbx_description
1 polymer ?
#
loop_
_entity_poly.entity_id
_entity_poly.type
_entity_poly.pdbx_seq_one_letter_code
_entity_poly.pdbx_strand_id
1 'polypeptide(L)'
;QSIAIIDPADIHYYQPGWTLVGAGVFHPEDTSKTMGSLIPKGVHWIKSAVAAFEPKDNAVILDGCRVVGYKRLIVCPGLKLDWNRIEGLVETLGRNGVTSNYRYDLAPYTWKLVQEMKEGRAIFSQPPMPIKCAGAPQKAMYLSGDHWYRNGALKDIDIQFMNAGGVLFGVKDYVPALEKYIEKYDATLNFFHNLVAVDGPAKTATFEVAKPETEKTRVTVEFDMLHVVPPQTAPDFIRVSPLADTAGWVDVDQATLRHKTYENIWSLGDVMNAPNAKTAAAARVQ
;
A
#
# COMPACT_ATOMS: atom_id res chain seq x y z
N GLN A 1 -18.30 10.90 -28.33
CA GLN A 1 -17.88 9.62 -27.73
C GLN A 1 -18.63 9.43 -26.41
N SER A 2 -19.15 8.21 -26.17
CA SER A 2 -19.69 7.85 -24.88
C SER A 2 -18.55 7.35 -24.00
N ILE A 3 -18.38 7.92 -22.82
CA ILE A 3 -17.37 7.51 -21.83
C ILE A 3 -18.10 6.97 -20.61
N ALA A 4 -17.64 5.84 -20.07
CA ALA A 4 -18.13 5.28 -18.82
C ALA A 4 -16.99 4.99 -17.86
N ILE A 5 -17.25 5.15 -16.56
CA ILE A 5 -16.43 4.69 -15.45
C ILE A 5 -17.18 3.54 -14.78
N ILE A 6 -16.53 2.41 -14.62
CA ILE A 6 -17.05 1.23 -13.90
C ILE A 6 -16.34 1.17 -12.55
N ASP A 7 -17.05 1.41 -11.47
CA ASP A 7 -16.52 1.38 -10.11
C ASP A 7 -17.67 1.09 -9.11
N PRO A 8 -17.55 0.08 -8.24
CA PRO A 8 -18.60 -0.26 -7.27
C PRO A 8 -18.66 0.68 -6.06
N ALA A 9 -17.59 1.46 -5.81
CA ALA A 9 -17.42 2.20 -4.56
C ALA A 9 -18.34 3.44 -4.50
N ASP A 10 -18.92 3.71 -3.33
CA ASP A 10 -19.65 4.94 -3.03
C ASP A 10 -18.73 6.09 -2.67
N ILE A 11 -17.58 5.77 -2.08
CA ILE A 11 -16.60 6.72 -1.57
C ILE A 11 -15.26 6.53 -2.28
N HIS A 12 -14.72 7.63 -2.76
CA HIS A 12 -13.34 7.70 -3.23
C HIS A 12 -12.43 8.16 -2.10
N TYR A 13 -11.30 7.48 -1.92
CA TYR A 13 -10.30 7.80 -0.91
C TYR A 13 -9.01 8.30 -1.54
N TYR A 14 -8.53 9.46 -1.12
CA TYR A 14 -7.19 9.95 -1.43
C TYR A 14 -6.18 9.27 -0.49
N GLN A 15 -5.81 8.05 -0.83
CA GLN A 15 -4.97 7.17 0.00
C GLN A 15 -3.62 7.78 0.43
N PRO A 16 -2.90 8.60 -0.40
CA PRO A 16 -1.66 9.24 0.04
C PRO A 16 -1.83 10.14 1.28
N GLY A 17 -3.01 10.68 1.51
CA GLY A 17 -3.33 11.49 2.68
C GLY A 17 -3.37 10.70 3.99
N TRP A 18 -3.56 9.39 3.96
CA TRP A 18 -3.65 8.57 5.18
C TRP A 18 -2.37 8.56 6.02
N THR A 19 -1.20 8.70 5.37
CA THR A 19 0.07 8.88 6.10
C THR A 19 0.04 10.15 6.94
N LEU A 20 -0.58 11.23 6.45
CA LEU A 20 -0.73 12.48 7.19
C LEU A 20 -1.84 12.40 8.26
N VAL A 21 -2.87 11.57 8.04
CA VAL A 21 -3.87 11.24 9.07
C VAL A 21 -3.18 10.51 10.23
N GLY A 22 -2.37 9.48 9.92
CA GLY A 22 -1.59 8.74 10.92
C GLY A 22 -0.52 9.57 11.66
N ALA A 23 -0.27 10.79 11.18
CA ALA A 23 0.61 11.77 11.81
C ALA A 23 -0.14 12.94 12.48
N GLY A 24 -1.49 12.94 12.46
CA GLY A 24 -2.31 14.00 13.04
C GLY A 24 -2.30 15.34 12.28
N VAL A 25 -1.87 15.31 11.01
CA VAL A 25 -1.79 16.52 10.14
C VAL A 25 -3.09 16.73 9.36
N PHE A 26 -3.73 15.64 8.91
CA PHE A 26 -5.02 15.66 8.23
C PHE A 26 -6.09 15.00 9.10
N HIS A 27 -7.32 15.47 8.97
CA HIS A 27 -8.48 14.70 9.43
C HIS A 27 -8.83 13.60 8.42
N PRO A 28 -9.34 12.44 8.85
CA PRO A 28 -9.74 11.36 7.93
C PRO A 28 -10.68 11.84 6.81
N GLU A 29 -11.65 12.68 7.15
CA GLU A 29 -12.67 13.22 6.27
C GLU A 29 -12.08 14.02 5.11
N ASP A 30 -10.94 14.69 5.32
CA ASP A 30 -10.23 15.46 4.28
C ASP A 30 -9.74 14.57 3.13
N THR A 31 -9.62 13.26 3.39
CA THR A 31 -9.10 12.28 2.44
C THR A 31 -10.17 11.47 1.73
N SER A 32 -11.46 11.82 1.90
CA SER A 32 -12.58 11.09 1.30
C SER A 32 -13.55 12.03 0.58
N LYS A 33 -14.16 11.53 -0.49
CA LYS A 33 -15.24 12.20 -1.22
C LYS A 33 -16.22 11.16 -1.75
N THR A 34 -17.48 11.54 -1.93
CA THR A 34 -18.43 10.66 -2.64
C THR A 34 -17.98 10.45 -4.07
N MET A 35 -18.01 9.20 -4.56
CA MET A 35 -17.60 8.87 -5.93
C MET A 35 -18.42 9.68 -6.95
N GLY A 36 -19.74 9.81 -6.73
CA GLY A 36 -20.62 10.58 -7.62
C GLY A 36 -20.20 12.03 -7.80
N SER A 37 -19.60 12.68 -6.78
CA SER A 37 -19.11 14.06 -6.89
C SER A 37 -17.85 14.21 -7.74
N LEU A 38 -17.17 13.11 -8.04
CA LEU A 38 -15.92 13.07 -8.79
C LEU A 38 -16.10 12.61 -10.24
N ILE A 39 -17.28 12.09 -10.59
CA ILE A 39 -17.58 11.68 -11.96
C ILE A 39 -17.69 12.94 -12.85
N PRO A 40 -16.86 13.05 -13.89
CA PRO A 40 -16.90 14.22 -14.78
C PRO A 40 -18.23 14.38 -15.50
N LYS A 41 -18.61 15.61 -15.78
CA LYS A 41 -19.85 15.90 -16.54
C LYS A 41 -19.82 15.21 -17.91
N GLY A 42 -20.87 14.48 -18.25
CA GLY A 42 -21.00 13.73 -19.50
C GLY A 42 -20.38 12.34 -19.49
N VAL A 43 -19.86 11.90 -18.36
CA VAL A 43 -19.38 10.53 -18.15
C VAL A 43 -20.44 9.71 -17.43
N HIS A 44 -20.68 8.48 -17.90
CA HIS A 44 -21.62 7.55 -17.27
C HIS A 44 -20.92 6.77 -16.15
N TRP A 45 -21.44 6.84 -14.94
CA TRP A 45 -20.99 5.98 -13.86
C TRP A 45 -21.81 4.68 -13.83
N ILE A 46 -21.13 3.56 -14.05
CA ILE A 46 -21.71 2.22 -13.90
C ILE A 46 -21.26 1.69 -12.54
N LYS A 47 -22.14 1.83 -11.55
CA LYS A 47 -21.88 1.37 -10.17
C LYS A 47 -21.99 -0.14 -10.09
N SER A 48 -20.89 -0.83 -10.43
CA SER A 48 -20.77 -2.28 -10.42
C SER A 48 -19.29 -2.69 -10.40
N ALA A 49 -18.99 -3.85 -9.86
CA ALA A 49 -17.64 -4.41 -9.97
C ALA A 49 -17.46 -5.13 -11.31
N VAL A 50 -16.21 -5.17 -11.78
CA VAL A 50 -15.80 -6.00 -12.91
C VAL A 50 -15.48 -7.39 -12.40
N ALA A 51 -16.12 -8.41 -12.99
CA ALA A 51 -15.90 -9.82 -12.68
C ALA A 51 -14.88 -10.48 -13.62
N ALA A 52 -14.94 -10.13 -14.93
CA ALA A 52 -14.06 -10.74 -15.95
C ALA A 52 -13.86 -9.82 -17.17
N PHE A 53 -12.90 -10.19 -18.00
CA PHE A 53 -12.59 -9.53 -19.27
C PHE A 53 -12.69 -10.53 -20.42
N GLU A 54 -13.37 -10.13 -21.49
CA GLU A 54 -13.44 -10.84 -22.79
C GLU A 54 -12.82 -9.95 -23.88
N PRO A 55 -11.49 -9.81 -23.89
CA PRO A 55 -10.83 -8.82 -24.75
C PRO A 55 -10.94 -9.12 -26.24
N LYS A 56 -11.15 -10.38 -26.63
CA LYS A 56 -11.37 -10.77 -28.04
C LYS A 56 -12.71 -10.25 -28.57
N ASP A 57 -13.72 -10.16 -27.67
CA ASP A 57 -15.05 -9.67 -27.99
C ASP A 57 -15.23 -8.18 -27.64
N ASN A 58 -14.17 -7.51 -27.19
CA ASN A 58 -14.17 -6.13 -26.70
C ASN A 58 -15.23 -5.92 -25.61
N ALA A 59 -15.31 -6.82 -24.64
CA ALA A 59 -16.30 -6.82 -23.60
C ALA A 59 -15.70 -6.93 -22.19
N VAL A 60 -16.39 -6.31 -21.23
CA VAL A 60 -16.17 -6.44 -19.79
C VAL A 60 -17.42 -7.07 -19.18
N ILE A 61 -17.21 -8.10 -18.37
CA ILE A 61 -18.28 -8.78 -17.64
C ILE A 61 -18.32 -8.16 -16.23
N LEU A 62 -19.49 -7.67 -15.84
CA LEU A 62 -19.74 -7.11 -14.53
C LEU A 62 -20.37 -8.15 -13.60
N ASP A 63 -20.40 -7.85 -12.31
CA ASP A 63 -21.19 -8.63 -11.35
C ASP A 63 -22.64 -8.77 -11.82
N GLY A 64 -23.22 -9.96 -11.63
CA GLY A 64 -24.55 -10.30 -12.16
C GLY A 64 -24.57 -10.60 -13.66
N CYS A 65 -23.41 -10.93 -14.26
CA CYS A 65 -23.27 -11.35 -15.66
C CYS A 65 -23.69 -10.28 -16.70
N ARG A 66 -23.74 -9.01 -16.31
CA ARG A 66 -24.02 -7.92 -17.26
C ARG A 66 -22.79 -7.64 -18.12
N VAL A 67 -22.97 -7.58 -19.43
CA VAL A 67 -21.91 -7.36 -20.42
C VAL A 67 -21.86 -5.87 -20.81
N VAL A 68 -20.67 -5.30 -20.84
CA VAL A 68 -20.43 -3.95 -21.35
C VAL A 68 -19.39 -4.00 -22.46
N GLY A 69 -19.81 -3.66 -23.68
CA GLY A 69 -18.92 -3.56 -24.83
C GLY A 69 -18.14 -2.23 -24.86
N TYR A 70 -16.93 -2.26 -25.36
CA TYR A 70 -16.06 -1.07 -25.49
C TYR A 70 -15.36 -0.99 -26.85
N LYS A 71 -15.01 0.21 -27.27
CA LYS A 71 -14.07 0.45 -28.38
C LYS A 71 -12.63 0.58 -27.85
N ARG A 72 -12.46 1.19 -26.69
CA ARG A 72 -11.20 1.35 -25.97
C ARG A 72 -11.45 1.12 -24.49
N LEU A 73 -10.51 0.46 -23.83
CA LEU A 73 -10.59 0.15 -22.40
C LEU A 73 -9.33 0.67 -21.69
N ILE A 74 -9.53 1.34 -20.56
CA ILE A 74 -8.44 1.69 -19.62
C ILE A 74 -8.68 0.91 -18.33
N VAL A 75 -7.70 0.10 -17.93
CA VAL A 75 -7.77 -0.78 -16.75
C VAL A 75 -6.90 -0.19 -15.65
N CYS A 76 -7.51 0.34 -14.58
CA CYS A 76 -6.79 1.02 -13.50
C CYS A 76 -7.40 0.77 -12.10
N PRO A 77 -7.70 -0.49 -11.70
CA PRO A 77 -8.34 -0.78 -10.41
C PRO A 77 -7.39 -0.67 -9.21
N GLY A 78 -6.14 -0.31 -9.42
CA GLY A 78 -5.13 -0.28 -8.35
C GLY A 78 -4.62 -1.67 -7.98
N LEU A 79 -4.28 -1.86 -6.71
CA LEU A 79 -3.74 -3.11 -6.18
C LEU A 79 -4.50 -3.60 -4.95
N LYS A 80 -4.28 -4.88 -4.61
CA LYS A 80 -4.83 -5.53 -3.42
C LYS A 80 -3.78 -5.56 -2.31
N LEU A 81 -4.18 -5.18 -1.11
CA LEU A 81 -3.42 -5.38 0.12
C LEU A 81 -3.70 -6.79 0.66
N ASP A 82 -2.68 -7.63 0.76
CA ASP A 82 -2.85 -9.03 1.13
C ASP A 82 -2.58 -9.26 2.63
N TRP A 83 -3.53 -8.80 3.46
CA TRP A 83 -3.44 -8.88 4.93
C TRP A 83 -3.31 -10.32 5.44
N ASN A 84 -3.93 -11.27 4.75
CA ASN A 84 -3.93 -12.69 5.12
C ASN A 84 -2.58 -13.39 4.91
N ARG A 85 -1.63 -12.75 4.19
CA ARG A 85 -0.27 -13.29 4.02
C ARG A 85 0.57 -13.23 5.29
N ILE A 86 0.13 -12.50 6.29
CA ILE A 86 0.80 -12.40 7.60
C ILE A 86 -0.10 -13.11 8.61
N GLU A 87 0.38 -14.22 9.16
CA GLU A 87 -0.35 -15.06 10.11
C GLU A 87 -0.74 -14.24 11.36
N GLY A 88 -1.99 -14.38 11.83
CA GLY A 88 -2.53 -13.70 13.00
C GLY A 88 -2.76 -12.19 12.86
N LEU A 89 -2.39 -11.58 11.70
CA LEU A 89 -2.52 -10.13 11.54
C LEU A 89 -3.97 -9.66 11.51
N VAL A 90 -4.84 -10.33 10.75
CA VAL A 90 -6.23 -9.88 10.55
C VAL A 90 -7.00 -9.84 11.87
N GLU A 91 -6.73 -10.78 12.76
CA GLU A 91 -7.37 -10.93 14.05
C GLU A 91 -7.00 -9.82 15.04
N THR A 92 -5.87 -9.15 14.82
CA THR A 92 -5.37 -8.12 15.74
C THR A 92 -5.29 -6.72 15.14
N LEU A 93 -5.47 -6.60 13.85
CA LEU A 93 -5.37 -5.31 13.15
C LEU A 93 -6.42 -4.30 13.63
N GLY A 94 -5.98 -3.13 14.10
CA GLY A 94 -6.83 -2.10 14.72
C GLY A 94 -6.98 -2.25 16.24
N ARG A 95 -6.24 -3.18 16.88
CA ARG A 95 -6.20 -3.39 18.34
C ARG A 95 -4.82 -3.90 18.76
N ASN A 96 -4.59 -4.04 20.08
CA ASN A 96 -3.34 -4.56 20.66
C ASN A 96 -2.07 -3.82 20.21
N GLY A 97 -2.16 -2.54 19.81
CA GLY A 97 -1.01 -1.78 19.30
C GLY A 97 -0.70 -2.01 17.81
N VAL A 98 -1.49 -2.83 17.09
CA VAL A 98 -1.26 -3.17 15.67
C VAL A 98 -2.09 -2.28 14.76
N THR A 99 -1.44 -1.53 13.88
CA THR A 99 -2.06 -0.51 13.03
C THR A 99 -1.45 -0.46 11.62
N SER A 100 -2.03 0.38 10.76
CA SER A 100 -1.52 0.65 9.40
C SER A 100 -2.07 1.95 8.84
N ASN A 101 -1.22 2.72 8.15
CA ASN A 101 -1.65 3.86 7.33
C ASN A 101 -2.11 3.43 5.91
N TYR A 102 -2.20 2.13 5.64
CA TYR A 102 -2.66 1.59 4.36
C TYR A 102 -4.18 1.29 4.36
N ARG A 103 -4.90 1.63 5.43
CA ARG A 103 -6.36 1.58 5.54
C ARG A 103 -6.89 2.86 6.17
N TYR A 104 -8.01 3.35 5.61
CA TYR A 104 -8.67 4.59 6.03
C TYR A 104 -9.05 4.59 7.52
N ASP A 105 -9.66 3.49 7.97
CA ASP A 105 -10.14 3.30 9.34
C ASP A 105 -9.03 3.09 10.37
N LEU A 106 -7.83 2.70 9.93
CA LEU A 106 -6.69 2.43 10.81
C LEU A 106 -5.74 3.63 10.97
N ALA A 107 -5.68 4.53 9.99
CA ALA A 107 -4.82 5.69 10.07
C ALA A 107 -5.09 6.58 11.32
N PRO A 108 -6.36 6.82 11.73
CA PRO A 108 -6.64 7.49 13.01
C PRO A 108 -6.14 6.72 14.22
N TYR A 109 -6.21 5.38 14.18
CA TYR A 109 -5.67 4.54 15.26
C TYR A 109 -4.15 4.61 15.33
N THR A 110 -3.45 4.72 14.19
CA THR A 110 -2.00 5.00 14.17
C THR A 110 -1.69 6.27 14.95
N TRP A 111 -2.40 7.37 14.65
CA TRP A 111 -2.19 8.63 15.35
C TRP A 111 -2.47 8.54 16.85
N LYS A 112 -3.55 7.85 17.23
CA LYS A 112 -3.86 7.59 18.64
C LYS A 112 -2.70 6.89 19.35
N LEU A 113 -2.17 5.79 18.77
CA LEU A 113 -1.04 5.06 19.34
C LEU A 113 0.21 5.95 19.49
N VAL A 114 0.52 6.75 18.46
CA VAL A 114 1.66 7.68 18.50
C VAL A 114 1.53 8.70 19.62
N GLN A 115 0.31 9.23 19.85
CA GLN A 115 0.07 10.21 20.94
C GLN A 115 0.14 9.57 22.33
N GLU A 116 -0.36 8.36 22.49
CA GLU A 116 -0.43 7.65 23.78
C GLU A 116 0.91 7.06 24.19
N MET A 117 1.78 6.70 23.23
CA MET A 117 3.06 6.07 23.49
C MET A 117 4.04 7.04 24.13
N LYS A 118 4.58 6.68 25.29
CA LYS A 118 5.57 7.46 26.05
C LYS A 118 6.88 6.72 26.25
N GLU A 119 6.86 5.41 26.19
CA GLU A 119 7.99 4.50 26.32
C GLU A 119 7.73 3.19 25.58
N GLY A 120 8.73 2.35 25.41
CA GLY A 120 8.63 1.02 24.83
C GLY A 120 9.08 0.94 23.38
N ARG A 121 8.69 -0.10 22.66
CA ARG A 121 9.16 -0.40 21.32
C ARG A 121 8.11 -0.14 20.25
N ALA A 122 8.46 0.73 19.28
CA ALA A 122 7.67 1.01 18.09
C ALA A 122 8.30 0.37 16.84
N ILE A 123 7.60 -0.58 16.22
CA ILE A 123 8.06 -1.28 15.02
C ILE A 123 7.29 -0.77 13.80
N PHE A 124 8.02 -0.44 12.72
CA PHE A 124 7.48 -0.09 11.42
C PHE A 124 7.96 -1.11 10.39
N SER A 125 7.06 -1.83 9.72
CA SER A 125 7.43 -2.88 8.79
C SER A 125 7.24 -2.47 7.33
N GLN A 126 8.16 -2.95 6.46
CA GLN A 126 8.06 -2.82 5.01
C GLN A 126 8.22 -4.20 4.37
N PRO A 127 7.23 -4.69 3.62
CA PRO A 127 7.29 -5.99 2.96
C PRO A 127 8.19 -5.95 1.72
N PRO A 128 8.43 -7.10 1.05
CA PRO A 128 9.09 -7.14 -0.25
C PRO A 128 8.38 -6.27 -1.30
N MET A 129 9.13 -5.74 -2.24
CA MET A 129 8.59 -5.03 -3.39
C MET A 129 7.84 -6.01 -4.34
N PRO A 130 6.82 -5.55 -5.10
CA PRO A 130 6.39 -4.16 -5.23
C PRO A 130 5.37 -3.74 -4.16
N ILE A 131 5.42 -2.47 -3.76
CA ILE A 131 4.40 -1.84 -2.90
C ILE A 131 3.98 -0.48 -3.46
N LYS A 132 2.74 -0.07 -3.19
CA LYS A 132 2.36 1.32 -3.45
C LYS A 132 3.09 2.24 -2.48
N CYS A 133 3.68 3.31 -3.02
CA CYS A 133 4.44 4.32 -2.27
C CYS A 133 5.54 3.72 -1.37
N ALA A 134 6.65 3.25 -1.96
CA ALA A 134 7.79 2.66 -1.23
C ALA A 134 8.36 3.54 -0.09
N GLY A 135 8.09 4.84 -0.10
CA GLY A 135 8.44 5.75 1.00
C GLY A 135 7.40 5.85 2.12
N ALA A 136 6.18 5.33 1.96
CA ALA A 136 5.12 5.51 2.95
C ALA A 136 5.39 4.78 4.29
N PRO A 137 5.98 3.56 4.33
CA PRO A 137 6.36 2.91 5.58
C PRO A 137 7.34 3.78 6.38
N GLN A 138 8.36 4.33 5.71
CA GLN A 138 9.35 5.22 6.33
C GLN A 138 8.73 6.53 6.81
N LYS A 139 7.79 7.12 6.02
CA LYS A 139 7.09 8.34 6.44
C LYS A 139 6.32 8.13 7.75
N ALA A 140 5.68 6.99 7.93
CA ALA A 140 5.02 6.65 9.18
C ALA A 140 6.01 6.69 10.35
N MET A 141 7.20 6.10 10.20
CA MET A 141 8.25 6.12 11.19
C MET A 141 8.78 7.54 11.46
N TYR A 142 9.14 8.30 10.42
CA TYR A 142 9.70 9.65 10.58
C TYR A 142 8.71 10.61 11.23
N LEU A 143 7.44 10.57 10.84
CA LEU A 143 6.42 11.45 11.39
C LEU A 143 6.10 11.10 12.86
N SER A 144 6.10 9.81 13.21
CA SER A 144 5.97 9.37 14.59
C SER A 144 7.19 9.78 15.43
N GLY A 145 8.40 9.56 14.92
CA GLY A 145 9.64 9.98 15.55
C GLY A 145 9.73 11.49 15.77
N ASP A 146 9.26 12.29 14.80
CA ASP A 146 9.21 13.76 14.96
C ASP A 146 8.24 14.19 16.08
N HIS A 147 7.09 13.52 16.19
CA HIS A 147 6.16 13.77 17.28
C HIS A 147 6.80 13.45 18.64
N TRP A 148 7.43 12.29 18.80
CA TRP A 148 8.10 11.88 20.04
C TRP A 148 9.30 12.77 20.37
N TYR A 149 10.07 13.18 19.35
CA TYR A 149 11.16 14.14 19.51
C TYR A 149 10.67 15.47 20.07
N ARG A 150 9.60 16.05 19.49
CA ARG A 150 9.07 17.35 19.89
C ARG A 150 8.45 17.36 21.27
N ASN A 151 7.87 16.27 21.72
CA ASN A 151 7.23 16.18 23.04
C ASN A 151 8.12 15.55 24.12
N GLY A 152 9.39 15.23 23.78
CA GLY A 152 10.40 14.74 24.74
C GLY A 152 10.30 13.26 25.11
N ALA A 153 9.42 12.48 24.45
CA ALA A 153 9.26 11.04 24.70
C ALA A 153 10.29 10.19 23.97
N LEU A 154 10.95 10.70 22.91
CA LEU A 154 11.82 9.93 22.02
C LEU A 154 12.88 9.10 22.75
N LYS A 155 13.48 9.64 23.80
CA LYS A 155 14.56 8.99 24.59
C LYS A 155 14.14 7.66 25.27
N ASP A 156 12.83 7.46 25.46
CA ASP A 156 12.27 6.29 26.14
C ASP A 156 11.59 5.35 25.13
N ILE A 157 11.68 5.65 23.81
CA ILE A 157 11.05 4.86 22.73
C ILE A 157 12.10 4.26 21.80
N ASP A 158 12.15 2.92 21.74
CA ASP A 158 12.98 2.15 20.81
C ASP A 158 12.28 2.05 19.44
N ILE A 159 12.73 2.85 18.45
CA ILE A 159 12.17 2.85 17.10
C ILE A 159 12.91 1.84 16.23
N GLN A 160 12.16 0.86 15.68
CA GLN A 160 12.69 -0.20 14.82
C GLN A 160 12.03 -0.14 13.44
N PHE A 161 12.85 -0.03 12.38
CA PHE A 161 12.38 -0.16 11.00
C PHE A 161 12.77 -1.52 10.43
N MET A 162 11.79 -2.40 10.25
CA MET A 162 11.95 -3.76 9.73
C MET A 162 11.65 -3.78 8.24
N ASN A 163 12.68 -3.85 7.41
CA ASN A 163 12.58 -3.80 5.96
C ASN A 163 12.96 -5.15 5.35
N ALA A 164 12.05 -5.75 4.58
CA ALA A 164 12.34 -6.98 3.85
C ALA A 164 13.40 -6.80 2.74
N GLY A 165 13.59 -5.58 2.26
CA GLY A 165 14.65 -5.23 1.30
C GLY A 165 16.00 -4.98 1.97
N GLY A 166 17.06 -4.85 1.15
CA GLY A 166 18.43 -4.62 1.60
C GLY A 166 18.89 -3.15 1.54
N VAL A 167 18.00 -2.21 1.24
CA VAL A 167 18.31 -0.77 1.11
C VAL A 167 17.23 0.09 1.73
N LEU A 168 17.61 1.24 2.26
CA LEU A 168 16.67 2.18 2.88
C LEU A 168 15.67 2.74 1.85
N PHE A 169 16.15 3.13 0.66
CA PHE A 169 15.31 3.63 -0.41
C PHE A 169 15.90 3.33 -1.79
N GLY A 170 15.05 3.11 -2.80
CA GLY A 170 15.47 2.73 -4.15
C GLY A 170 16.16 3.85 -4.94
N VAL A 171 15.94 5.12 -4.60
CA VAL A 171 16.60 6.29 -5.22
C VAL A 171 17.76 6.70 -4.33
N LYS A 172 18.98 6.36 -4.76
CA LYS A 172 20.21 6.51 -3.96
C LYS A 172 20.48 7.96 -3.54
N ASP A 173 20.14 8.94 -4.38
CA ASP A 173 20.40 10.35 -4.12
C ASP A 173 19.65 10.90 -2.89
N TYR A 174 18.54 10.26 -2.50
CA TYR A 174 17.77 10.66 -1.31
C TYR A 174 18.25 9.97 -0.03
N VAL A 175 19.01 8.88 -0.13
CA VAL A 175 19.43 8.08 1.04
C VAL A 175 20.21 8.90 2.06
N PRO A 176 21.22 9.74 1.70
CA PRO A 176 21.96 10.54 2.68
C PRO A 176 21.09 11.54 3.47
N ALA A 177 20.01 12.05 2.84
CA ALA A 177 19.07 12.92 3.54
C ALA A 177 18.15 12.14 4.49
N LEU A 178 17.76 10.91 4.11
CA LEU A 178 16.94 10.04 4.94
C LEU A 178 17.71 9.51 6.16
N GLU A 179 18.99 9.17 5.99
CA GLU A 179 19.88 8.70 7.08
C GLU A 179 20.00 9.76 8.19
N LYS A 180 20.05 11.05 7.86
CA LYS A 180 20.04 12.13 8.88
C LYS A 180 18.81 12.08 9.79
N TYR A 181 17.66 11.64 9.27
CA TYR A 181 16.44 11.47 10.06
C TYR A 181 16.45 10.16 10.86
N ILE A 182 17.10 9.12 10.35
CA ILE A 182 17.36 7.90 11.13
C ILE A 182 18.19 8.25 12.38
N GLU A 183 19.32 8.97 12.20
CA GLU A 183 20.13 9.47 13.31
C GLU A 183 19.36 10.38 14.24
N LYS A 184 18.62 11.37 13.69
CA LYS A 184 17.85 12.33 14.47
C LYS A 184 16.84 11.68 15.40
N TYR A 185 16.21 10.60 14.96
CA TYR A 185 15.18 9.91 15.71
C TYR A 185 15.69 8.64 16.42
N ASP A 186 17.00 8.40 16.39
CA ASP A 186 17.66 7.25 17.00
C ASP A 186 17.00 5.91 16.57
N ALA A 187 16.62 5.82 15.28
CA ALA A 187 15.90 4.68 14.75
C ALA A 187 16.87 3.59 14.27
N THR A 188 16.59 2.34 14.61
CA THR A 188 17.37 1.17 14.18
C THR A 188 16.83 0.63 12.86
N LEU A 189 17.71 0.48 11.85
CA LEU A 189 17.39 -0.13 10.57
C LEU A 189 17.70 -1.62 10.57
N ASN A 190 16.68 -2.45 10.32
CA ASN A 190 16.81 -3.90 10.21
C ASN A 190 16.45 -4.33 8.78
N PHE A 191 17.48 -4.55 7.94
CA PHE A 191 17.30 -5.01 6.57
C PHE A 191 17.12 -6.52 6.49
N PHE A 192 16.47 -6.99 5.41
CA PHE A 192 16.17 -8.40 5.15
C PHE A 192 15.22 -9.04 6.17
N HIS A 193 14.41 -8.21 6.86
CA HIS A 193 13.42 -8.66 7.84
C HIS A 193 12.02 -8.55 7.26
N ASN A 194 11.43 -9.68 6.88
CA ASN A 194 10.07 -9.75 6.35
C ASN A 194 9.09 -10.22 7.43
N LEU A 195 8.09 -9.40 7.75
CA LEU A 195 7.04 -9.75 8.72
C LEU A 195 6.20 -10.93 8.18
N VAL A 196 6.10 -12.01 8.95
CA VAL A 196 5.38 -13.23 8.56
C VAL A 196 4.27 -13.62 9.53
N ALA A 197 4.35 -13.21 10.81
CA ALA A 197 3.31 -13.49 11.78
C ALA A 197 3.22 -12.40 12.86
N VAL A 198 2.02 -12.22 13.44
CA VAL A 198 1.74 -11.30 14.55
C VAL A 198 0.87 -12.01 15.57
N ASP A 199 1.29 -12.01 16.84
CA ASP A 199 0.46 -12.36 17.98
C ASP A 199 0.12 -11.07 18.74
N GLY A 200 -1.08 -10.54 18.51
CA GLY A 200 -1.49 -9.28 19.11
C GLY A 200 -1.68 -9.35 20.63
N PRO A 201 -2.37 -10.36 21.18
CA PRO A 201 -2.46 -10.58 22.63
C PRO A 201 -1.10 -10.67 23.31
N ALA A 202 -0.14 -11.39 22.75
CA ALA A 202 1.21 -11.50 23.27
C ALA A 202 2.10 -10.29 22.91
N LYS A 203 1.62 -9.37 22.04
CA LYS A 203 2.40 -8.24 21.50
C LYS A 203 3.73 -8.67 20.90
N THR A 204 3.74 -9.73 20.09
CA THR A 204 4.93 -10.20 19.39
C THR A 204 4.75 -10.23 17.89
N ALA A 205 5.83 -9.92 17.17
CA ALA A 205 5.92 -9.96 15.72
C ALA A 205 7.06 -10.87 15.29
N THR A 206 6.80 -11.82 14.37
CA THR A 206 7.79 -12.75 13.85
C THR A 206 8.22 -12.35 12.46
N PHE A 207 9.52 -12.20 12.28
CA PHE A 207 10.15 -11.84 11.01
C PHE A 207 10.95 -13.01 10.44
N GLU A 208 10.79 -13.29 9.16
CA GLU A 208 11.73 -14.12 8.40
C GLU A 208 12.90 -13.25 7.99
N VAL A 209 14.11 -13.65 8.39
CA VAL A 209 15.37 -12.97 8.06
C VAL A 209 16.05 -13.74 6.93
N ALA A 210 16.18 -13.10 5.78
CA ALA A 210 16.69 -13.71 4.55
C ALA A 210 17.84 -12.88 3.95
N LYS A 211 18.99 -12.81 4.66
CA LYS A 211 20.18 -12.14 4.14
C LYS A 211 20.77 -12.93 2.97
N PRO A 212 21.39 -12.27 1.97
CA PRO A 212 22.09 -12.94 0.89
C PRO A 212 23.09 -13.97 1.44
N GLU A 213 23.19 -15.11 0.76
CA GLU A 213 24.14 -16.18 1.07
C GLU A 213 24.03 -16.82 2.48
N THR A 214 22.93 -16.56 3.20
CA THR A 214 22.66 -17.17 4.50
C THR A 214 21.39 -18.00 4.48
N GLU A 215 21.30 -18.97 5.37
CA GLU A 215 20.04 -19.68 5.60
C GLU A 215 18.98 -18.72 6.17
N LYS A 216 17.75 -18.95 5.79
CA LYS A 216 16.61 -18.20 6.35
C LYS A 216 16.43 -18.57 7.82
N THR A 217 16.30 -17.56 8.64
CA THR A 217 16.02 -17.71 10.07
C THR A 217 14.74 -16.97 10.43
N ARG A 218 14.19 -17.24 11.62
CA ARG A 218 13.05 -16.49 12.17
C ARG A 218 13.46 -15.83 13.48
N VAL A 219 13.05 -14.58 13.63
CA VAL A 219 13.24 -13.77 14.82
C VAL A 219 11.89 -13.26 15.29
N THR A 220 11.56 -13.48 16.57
CA THR A 220 10.36 -12.93 17.21
C THR A 220 10.76 -11.77 18.10
N VAL A 221 10.07 -10.64 17.96
CA VAL A 221 10.36 -9.38 18.64
C VAL A 221 9.10 -8.89 19.33
N GLU A 222 9.19 -8.44 20.57
CA GLU A 222 8.11 -7.79 21.30
C GLU A 222 7.92 -6.34 20.81
N PHE A 223 6.68 -5.85 20.85
CA PHE A 223 6.34 -4.46 20.48
C PHE A 223 5.27 -3.89 21.42
N ASP A 224 5.25 -2.57 21.55
CA ASP A 224 4.15 -1.80 22.11
C ASP A 224 3.28 -1.21 21.02
N MET A 225 3.91 -0.79 19.92
CA MET A 225 3.26 -0.35 18.68
C MET A 225 3.87 -1.07 17.47
N LEU A 226 3.02 -1.61 16.59
CA LEU A 226 3.40 -2.21 15.31
C LEU A 226 2.62 -1.57 14.16
N HIS A 227 3.31 -0.80 13.32
CA HIS A 227 2.76 -0.30 12.06
C HIS A 227 3.08 -1.28 10.94
N VAL A 228 2.05 -1.91 10.38
CA VAL A 228 2.20 -2.95 9.36
C VAL A 228 1.92 -2.41 7.97
N VAL A 229 2.79 -2.73 7.02
CA VAL A 229 2.48 -2.68 5.59
C VAL A 229 2.42 -4.12 5.10
N PRO A 230 1.27 -4.61 4.61
CA PRO A 230 1.15 -5.98 4.14
C PRO A 230 1.77 -6.16 2.75
N PRO A 231 2.10 -7.39 2.33
CA PRO A 231 2.39 -7.71 0.93
C PRO A 231 1.27 -7.23 0.00
N GLN A 232 1.61 -6.91 -1.24
CA GLN A 232 0.68 -6.32 -2.21
C GLN A 232 0.71 -7.09 -3.52
N THR A 233 -0.45 -7.26 -4.12
CA THR A 233 -0.64 -7.97 -5.39
C THR A 233 -1.61 -7.21 -6.30
N ALA A 234 -1.68 -7.57 -7.57
CA ALA A 234 -2.80 -7.14 -8.39
C ALA A 234 -4.12 -7.75 -7.85
N PRO A 235 -5.28 -7.10 -8.07
CA PRO A 235 -6.58 -7.66 -7.71
C PRO A 235 -6.80 -9.05 -8.33
N ASP A 236 -7.53 -9.93 -7.63
CA ASP A 236 -7.68 -11.33 -8.04
C ASP A 236 -8.30 -11.47 -9.44
N PHE A 237 -9.31 -10.65 -9.77
CA PHE A 237 -9.94 -10.67 -11.10
C PHE A 237 -8.99 -10.23 -12.24
N ILE A 238 -7.94 -9.47 -11.93
CA ILE A 238 -6.86 -9.17 -12.88
C ILE A 238 -5.91 -10.36 -13.01
N ARG A 239 -5.49 -10.93 -11.87
CA ARG A 239 -4.49 -12.02 -11.85
C ARG A 239 -4.92 -13.27 -12.64
N VAL A 240 -6.23 -13.54 -12.68
CA VAL A 240 -6.79 -14.68 -13.42
C VAL A 240 -7.26 -14.32 -14.83
N SER A 241 -7.09 -13.05 -15.23
CA SER A 241 -7.58 -12.55 -16.51
C SER A 241 -6.57 -12.74 -17.65
N PRO A 242 -7.02 -12.72 -18.92
CA PRO A 242 -6.13 -12.72 -20.08
C PRO A 242 -5.30 -11.42 -20.22
N LEU A 243 -5.48 -10.44 -19.33
CA LEU A 243 -4.72 -9.19 -19.33
C LEU A 243 -3.44 -9.27 -18.47
N ALA A 244 -3.30 -10.33 -17.66
CA ALA A 244 -2.21 -10.48 -16.72
C ALA A 244 -0.93 -11.04 -17.35
N ASP A 245 0.22 -10.52 -16.89
CA ASP A 245 1.51 -11.17 -17.09
C ASP A 245 1.68 -12.37 -16.12
N THR A 246 2.83 -13.02 -16.17
CA THR A 246 3.15 -14.18 -15.32
C THR A 246 3.19 -13.85 -13.83
N ALA A 247 3.39 -12.57 -13.45
CA ALA A 247 3.35 -12.11 -12.07
C ALA A 247 1.95 -11.64 -11.62
N GLY A 248 0.98 -11.63 -12.54
CA GLY A 248 -0.41 -11.29 -12.29
C GLY A 248 -0.75 -9.81 -12.46
N TRP A 249 0.17 -8.97 -12.94
CA TRP A 249 -0.06 -7.56 -13.24
C TRP A 249 -0.53 -7.38 -14.69
N VAL A 250 -1.26 -6.30 -15.00
CA VAL A 250 -1.63 -6.00 -16.40
C VAL A 250 -0.38 -5.80 -17.23
N ASP A 251 -0.24 -6.58 -18.32
CA ASP A 251 0.96 -6.62 -19.17
C ASP A 251 0.95 -5.49 -20.19
N VAL A 252 1.73 -4.44 -19.93
CA VAL A 252 1.81 -3.26 -20.80
C VAL A 252 3.18 -3.05 -21.39
N ASP A 253 3.21 -2.42 -22.57
CA ASP A 253 4.39 -1.75 -23.08
C ASP A 253 4.66 -0.49 -22.24
N GLN A 254 5.90 -0.36 -21.77
CA GLN A 254 6.27 0.67 -20.79
C GLN A 254 6.28 2.09 -21.34
N ALA A 255 6.45 2.26 -22.64
CA ALA A 255 6.51 3.57 -23.29
C ALA A 255 5.11 4.11 -23.62
N THR A 256 4.18 3.21 -23.94
CA THR A 256 2.85 3.57 -24.43
C THR A 256 1.72 3.25 -23.45
N LEU A 257 2.01 2.46 -22.41
CA LEU A 257 1.06 1.91 -21.42
C LEU A 257 -0.06 1.07 -22.07
N ARG A 258 0.11 0.73 -23.35
CA ARG A 258 -0.81 -0.13 -24.08
C ARG A 258 -0.53 -1.59 -23.75
N HIS A 259 -1.59 -2.39 -23.64
CA HIS A 259 -1.47 -3.83 -23.45
C HIS A 259 -0.70 -4.47 -24.61
N LYS A 260 0.25 -5.35 -24.32
CA LYS A 260 1.13 -5.93 -25.34
C LYS A 260 0.40 -6.79 -26.37
N THR A 261 -0.71 -7.42 -25.99
CA THR A 261 -1.50 -8.29 -26.87
C THR A 261 -2.72 -7.58 -27.47
N TYR A 262 -3.40 -6.72 -26.70
CA TYR A 262 -4.67 -6.10 -27.10
C TYR A 262 -4.49 -4.61 -27.38
N GLU A 263 -4.54 -4.23 -28.65
CA GLU A 263 -4.18 -2.88 -29.11
C GLU A 263 -5.12 -1.77 -28.65
N ASN A 264 -6.33 -2.09 -28.25
CA ASN A 264 -7.34 -1.15 -27.77
C ASN A 264 -7.52 -1.15 -26.26
N ILE A 265 -6.57 -1.75 -25.51
CA ILE A 265 -6.54 -1.78 -24.06
C ILE A 265 -5.29 -1.07 -23.54
N TRP A 266 -5.45 -0.23 -22.55
CA TRP A 266 -4.38 0.43 -21.80
C TRP A 266 -4.52 0.16 -20.31
N SER A 267 -3.44 0.30 -19.58
CA SER A 267 -3.46 0.28 -18.13
C SER A 267 -2.53 1.33 -17.56
N LEU A 268 -2.89 1.88 -16.42
CA LEU A 268 -2.09 2.86 -15.69
C LEU A 268 -2.25 2.68 -14.17
N GLY A 269 -1.40 3.36 -13.40
CA GLY A 269 -1.41 3.27 -11.94
C GLY A 269 -0.82 1.96 -11.41
N ASP A 270 -1.29 1.54 -10.24
CA ASP A 270 -0.63 0.48 -9.46
C ASP A 270 -0.83 -0.93 -10.03
N VAL A 271 -1.81 -1.15 -10.90
CA VAL A 271 -2.18 -2.49 -11.39
C VAL A 271 -1.27 -3.03 -12.50
N MET A 272 -0.53 -2.17 -13.18
CA MET A 272 0.30 -2.57 -14.32
C MET A 272 1.73 -2.99 -13.92
N ASN A 273 2.40 -3.72 -14.83
CA ASN A 273 3.75 -4.24 -14.64
C ASN A 273 4.88 -3.26 -14.99
N ALA A 274 4.59 -2.02 -15.35
CA ALA A 274 5.63 -1.04 -15.62
C ALA A 274 6.54 -0.82 -14.38
N PRO A 275 7.88 -0.75 -14.56
CA PRO A 275 8.86 -0.68 -13.47
C PRO A 275 9.00 0.74 -12.90
N ASN A 276 7.88 1.38 -12.63
CA ASN A 276 7.83 2.70 -12.02
C ASN A 276 7.31 2.65 -10.58
N ALA A 277 7.44 3.76 -9.88
CA ALA A 277 6.88 3.87 -8.54
C ALA A 277 5.34 3.80 -8.59
N LYS A 278 4.75 2.88 -7.84
CA LYS A 278 3.30 2.76 -7.66
C LYS A 278 2.82 3.89 -6.74
N THR A 279 2.57 5.06 -7.32
CA THR A 279 2.16 6.26 -6.57
C THR A 279 1.06 7.03 -7.30
N ALA A 280 0.25 7.79 -6.55
CA ALA A 280 -0.75 8.67 -7.15
C ALA A 280 -0.12 9.73 -8.08
N ALA A 281 1.10 10.18 -7.79
CA ALA A 281 1.84 11.11 -8.65
C ALA A 281 2.18 10.46 -10.00
N ALA A 282 2.68 9.22 -10.00
CA ALA A 282 2.96 8.47 -11.23
C ALA A 282 1.67 8.25 -12.04
N ALA A 283 0.60 7.74 -11.40
CA ALA A 283 -0.68 7.52 -12.08
C ALA A 283 -1.27 8.79 -12.71
N ARG A 284 -0.99 9.96 -12.13
CA ARG A 284 -1.48 11.25 -12.66
C ARG A 284 -0.74 11.69 -13.93
N VAL A 285 0.52 11.30 -14.12
CA VAL A 285 1.34 11.68 -15.29
C VAL A 285 1.27 10.63 -16.40
N GLN A 286 0.82 9.42 -16.11
CA GLN A 286 0.58 8.34 -17.07
C GLN A 286 -0.68 8.60 -17.88
#